data_382bf9cc039b9ea22652a03ff89e62fc
#
_entry.id   382bf9cc039b9ea22652a03ff89e62fc
#
_cell.length_a   1.000
_cell.length_b   1.000
_cell.length_c   1.000
_cell.angle_alpha   90.00
_cell.angle_beta   90.00
_cell.angle_gamma   90.00
#
_symmetry.space_group_name_H-M   'P 1'
#
loop_
_entity.id
_entity.type
_entity.pdbx_description
1 polymer ?
#
loop_
_entity_poly.entity_id
_entity_poly.type
_entity_poly.pdbx_seq_one_letter_code
_entity_poly.pdbx_strand_id
1 'polypeptide(L)'
;VVKNDVKEEYELFNIIGKSLDVLRDGHIWMISDFKTYSNNEFYLKPDLETYYGTDYEPGLVKRAYLQTSTGKDDYKGDKAFKTRNGLLYGMIERDGKKFAYIYYDDFTVQIDDNDYKYIDPVVQEADAIIFDIRENPGGSGPLGLELAGHFMKEKTLVGYSTYKSGPGHDDFV
;
A
#
# COMPACT_ATOMS: atom_id res chain seq x y z
N VAL A 1 28.62 2.88 21.08
CA VAL A 1 29.86 2.32 21.57
C VAL A 1 29.53 1.16 22.50
N VAL A 2 29.34 -0.03 21.93
CA VAL A 2 29.14 -1.26 22.69
C VAL A 2 30.54 -1.92 22.80
N LYS A 3 31.30 -1.53 23.79
CA LYS A 3 32.59 -2.18 24.08
C LYS A 3 32.54 -2.72 25.49
N ASN A 4 32.70 -3.98 25.65
CA ASN A 4 33.15 -4.75 26.79
C ASN A 4 32.12 -5.44 27.71
N ASP A 5 30.81 -5.23 27.63
CA ASP A 5 29.89 -5.86 28.57
C ASP A 5 28.82 -6.79 27.94
N VAL A 6 28.81 -6.92 26.61
CA VAL A 6 27.88 -7.84 25.95
C VAL A 6 28.47 -9.24 25.97
N LYS A 7 27.91 -10.10 26.77
CA LYS A 7 28.38 -11.48 26.98
C LYS A 7 27.65 -12.51 26.12
N GLU A 8 26.49 -12.11 25.56
CA GLU A 8 25.63 -13.03 24.82
C GLU A 8 25.06 -12.36 23.58
N GLU A 9 24.89 -13.11 22.50
CA GLU A 9 24.31 -12.64 21.25
C GLU A 9 22.92 -12.03 21.43
N TYR A 10 22.14 -12.55 22.35
CA TYR A 10 20.81 -12.03 22.66
C TYR A 10 20.85 -10.60 23.22
N GLU A 11 21.81 -10.29 24.09
CA GLU A 11 22.00 -8.92 24.62
C GLU A 11 22.39 -7.97 23.48
N LEU A 12 23.33 -8.38 22.64
CA LEU A 12 23.78 -7.60 21.49
C LEU A 12 22.61 -7.30 20.56
N PHE A 13 21.81 -8.32 20.23
CA PHE A 13 20.61 -8.19 19.40
C PHE A 13 19.65 -7.13 19.97
N ASN A 14 19.36 -7.19 21.27
CA ASN A 14 18.45 -6.24 21.91
C ASN A 14 19.02 -4.80 21.92
N ILE A 15 20.32 -4.66 22.14
CA ILE A 15 20.97 -3.34 22.13
C ILE A 15 20.92 -2.73 20.73
N ILE A 16 21.23 -3.51 19.70
CA ILE A 16 21.15 -3.05 18.31
C ILE A 16 19.70 -2.67 17.98
N GLY A 17 18.73 -3.54 18.29
CA GLY A 17 17.31 -3.27 18.06
C GLY A 17 16.87 -1.93 18.67
N LYS A 18 17.15 -1.73 19.95
CA LYS A 18 16.84 -0.47 20.64
C LYS A 18 17.57 0.75 20.05
N SER A 19 18.77 0.58 19.51
CA SER A 19 19.48 1.69 18.87
C SER A 19 18.85 2.09 17.53
N LEU A 20 18.13 1.18 16.88
CA LEU A 20 17.39 1.43 15.66
C LEU A 20 16.05 2.14 15.90
N ASP A 21 15.52 2.13 17.13
CA ASP A 21 14.26 2.82 17.48
C ASP A 21 14.32 4.34 17.20
N VAL A 22 15.52 4.93 17.26
CA VAL A 22 15.70 6.34 16.96
C VAL A 22 15.30 6.72 15.53
N LEU A 23 15.34 5.76 14.61
CA LEU A 23 14.98 5.98 13.21
C LEU A 23 13.47 6.13 13.01
N ARG A 24 12.66 5.61 13.95
CA ARG A 24 11.19 5.70 13.93
C ARG A 24 10.57 5.29 12.59
N ASP A 25 11.10 4.21 12.00
CA ASP A 25 10.68 3.70 10.69
C ASP A 25 10.14 2.28 10.84
N GLY A 26 8.88 2.08 10.44
CA GLY A 26 8.21 0.78 10.49
C GLY A 26 8.78 -0.29 9.57
N HIS A 27 9.65 0.08 8.62
CA HIS A 27 10.34 -0.86 7.73
C HIS A 27 11.61 -1.46 8.32
N ILE A 28 11.95 -1.11 9.56
CA ILE A 28 13.12 -1.66 10.23
C ILE A 28 12.80 -3.04 10.79
N TRP A 29 13.55 -4.01 10.31
CA TRP A 29 13.49 -5.40 10.75
C TRP A 29 14.87 -5.92 11.06
N MET A 30 14.98 -6.72 12.11
CA MET A 30 16.17 -7.45 12.46
C MET A 30 15.78 -8.88 12.81
N ILE A 31 16.40 -9.86 12.18
CA ILE A 31 16.03 -11.27 12.29
C ILE A 31 17.26 -12.06 12.72
N SER A 32 17.11 -12.93 13.69
CA SER A 32 18.07 -13.96 14.09
C SER A 32 17.33 -15.28 14.27
N ASP A 33 18.08 -16.35 14.47
CA ASP A 33 17.52 -17.69 14.72
C ASP A 33 16.68 -17.78 15.99
N PHE A 34 16.89 -16.85 16.92
CA PHE A 34 16.21 -16.85 18.22
C PHE A 34 15.21 -15.72 18.41
N LYS A 35 15.23 -14.67 17.58
CA LYS A 35 14.34 -13.51 17.76
C LYS A 35 14.17 -12.69 16.50
N THR A 36 12.97 -12.14 16.34
CA THR A 36 12.69 -11.05 15.41
C THR A 36 12.46 -9.76 16.20
N TYR A 37 13.02 -8.67 15.71
CA TYR A 37 12.78 -7.31 16.15
C TYR A 37 12.20 -6.51 14.98
N SER A 38 11.21 -5.68 15.26
CA SER A 38 10.62 -4.79 14.26
C SER A 38 10.10 -3.51 14.90
N ASN A 39 10.17 -2.41 14.16
CA ASN A 39 9.63 -1.11 14.56
C ASN A 39 8.19 -0.91 14.05
N ASN A 40 7.38 -1.97 14.05
CA ASN A 40 6.01 -1.93 13.51
C ASN A 40 5.12 -0.85 14.14
N GLU A 41 5.43 -0.40 15.36
CA GLU A 41 4.71 0.69 16.00
C GLU A 41 4.87 2.03 15.27
N PHE A 42 5.94 2.19 14.48
CA PHE A 42 6.18 3.37 13.65
C PHE A 42 5.64 3.21 12.22
N TYR A 43 5.01 2.11 11.92
CA TYR A 43 4.29 1.99 10.65
C TYR A 43 3.19 3.04 10.63
N LEU A 44 3.27 3.96 9.68
CA LEU A 44 2.22 4.92 9.42
C LEU A 44 0.98 4.15 8.97
N LYS A 45 0.23 3.62 9.93
CA LYS A 45 -1.17 3.33 9.65
C LYS A 45 -1.77 4.68 9.33
N PRO A 46 -2.41 4.85 8.15
CA PRO A 46 -3.19 6.05 7.94
C PRO A 46 -4.08 6.18 9.18
N ASP A 47 -4.12 7.36 9.78
CA ASP A 47 -4.94 7.61 10.96
C ASP A 47 -6.41 7.67 10.53
N LEU A 48 -6.88 6.53 10.04
CA LEU A 48 -8.24 6.35 9.55
C LEU A 48 -9.25 6.42 10.70
N GLU A 49 -8.81 6.09 11.93
CA GLU A 49 -9.60 6.27 13.14
C GLU A 49 -9.89 7.75 13.41
N THR A 50 -8.93 8.65 13.16
CA THR A 50 -9.17 10.10 13.26
C THR A 50 -10.20 10.59 12.25
N TYR A 51 -10.21 10.02 11.03
CA TYR A 51 -11.16 10.43 9.99
C TYR A 51 -12.53 9.76 10.08
N TYR A 52 -12.59 8.50 10.48
CA TYR A 52 -13.81 7.67 10.46
C TYR A 52 -14.31 7.28 11.85
N GLY A 53 -13.60 7.68 12.92
CA GLY A 53 -13.93 7.35 14.30
C GLY A 53 -13.45 5.96 14.71
N THR A 54 -13.76 5.60 15.96
CA THR A 54 -13.32 4.34 16.59
C THR A 54 -13.97 3.08 15.99
N ASP A 55 -15.00 3.26 15.16
CA ASP A 55 -15.72 2.17 14.49
C ASP A 55 -15.11 1.82 13.12
N TYR A 56 -13.93 2.38 12.80
CA TYR A 56 -13.24 2.03 11.56
C TYR A 56 -12.82 0.56 11.58
N GLU A 57 -13.32 -0.18 10.59
CA GLU A 57 -12.86 -1.53 10.28
C GLU A 57 -12.14 -1.55 8.94
N PRO A 58 -11.04 -2.32 8.79
CA PRO A 58 -10.42 -2.55 7.48
C PRO A 58 -11.45 -2.99 6.44
N GLY A 59 -11.41 -2.38 5.26
CA GLY A 59 -12.39 -2.61 4.21
C GLY A 59 -13.71 -1.85 4.34
N LEU A 60 -13.92 -1.08 5.42
CA LEU A 60 -15.14 -0.28 5.59
C LEU A 60 -15.33 0.72 4.45
N VAL A 61 -14.26 1.41 4.08
CA VAL A 61 -14.31 2.42 3.01
C VAL A 61 -14.65 1.77 1.67
N LYS A 62 -14.02 0.65 1.35
CA LYS A 62 -14.32 -0.14 0.16
C LYS A 62 -15.79 -0.56 0.14
N ARG A 63 -16.30 -1.07 1.26
CA ARG A 63 -17.69 -1.47 1.41
C ARG A 63 -18.69 -0.31 1.30
N ALA A 64 -18.28 0.89 1.72
CA ALA A 64 -19.12 2.08 1.64
C ALA A 64 -19.39 2.56 0.21
N TYR A 65 -18.44 2.27 -0.71
CA TYR A 65 -18.55 2.71 -2.11
C TYR A 65 -18.94 1.59 -3.07
N LEU A 66 -18.57 0.35 -2.77
CA LEU A 66 -18.78 -0.78 -3.67
C LEU A 66 -19.50 -1.94 -2.96
N GLN A 67 -20.52 -2.49 -3.59
CA GLN A 67 -21.05 -3.80 -3.20
C GLN A 67 -20.12 -4.88 -3.73
N THR A 68 -19.47 -5.60 -2.83
CA THR A 68 -18.75 -6.80 -3.24
C THR A 68 -19.72 -7.97 -3.35
N SER A 69 -19.59 -8.79 -4.38
CA SER A 69 -20.45 -9.94 -4.67
C SER A 69 -20.46 -11.06 -3.62
N THR A 70 -19.72 -10.90 -2.54
CA THR A 70 -19.64 -11.86 -1.42
C THR A 70 -20.75 -11.66 -0.38
N GLY A 71 -21.79 -10.92 -0.70
CA GLY A 71 -23.11 -11.02 -0.10
C GLY A 71 -23.20 -10.92 1.40
N LYS A 72 -23.43 -9.71 1.91
CA LYS A 72 -24.41 -9.52 2.97
C LYS A 72 -25.26 -8.32 2.58
N ASP A 73 -26.54 -8.50 2.62
CA ASP A 73 -27.59 -7.67 2.00
C ASP A 73 -27.76 -6.23 2.53
N ASP A 74 -26.80 -5.70 3.30
CA ASP A 74 -26.96 -4.44 3.99
C ASP A 74 -26.20 -3.25 3.36
N TYR A 75 -25.47 -3.48 2.26
CA TYR A 75 -24.72 -2.40 1.60
C TYR A 75 -25.47 -1.78 0.43
N LYS A 76 -25.67 -0.46 0.51
CA LYS A 76 -26.30 0.36 -0.55
C LYS A 76 -25.29 0.90 -1.58
N GLY A 77 -24.10 0.26 -1.72
CA GLY A 77 -23.09 0.70 -2.65
C GLY A 77 -23.32 0.21 -4.09
N ASP A 78 -22.58 0.80 -5.01
CA ASP A 78 -22.61 0.40 -6.42
C ASP A 78 -21.94 -0.97 -6.62
N LYS A 79 -22.31 -1.69 -7.68
CA LYS A 79 -21.81 -3.04 -7.93
C LYS A 79 -20.32 -3.03 -8.22
N ALA A 80 -19.55 -3.86 -7.50
CA ALA A 80 -18.11 -4.07 -7.72
C ALA A 80 -17.81 -5.41 -8.37
N PHE A 81 -16.76 -5.42 -9.15
CA PHE A 81 -16.18 -6.61 -9.75
C PHE A 81 -14.74 -6.76 -9.31
N LYS A 82 -14.21 -7.98 -9.33
CA LYS A 82 -12.82 -8.28 -9.01
C LYS A 82 -12.13 -8.89 -10.22
N THR A 83 -10.95 -8.36 -10.56
CA THR A 83 -10.10 -8.94 -11.59
C THR A 83 -9.38 -10.19 -11.07
N ARG A 84 -8.74 -10.93 -11.98
CA ARG A 84 -7.96 -12.11 -11.64
C ARG A 84 -6.84 -11.82 -10.63
N ASN A 85 -6.14 -10.70 -10.83
CA ASN A 85 -4.98 -10.30 -10.00
C ASN A 85 -5.36 -9.40 -8.82
N GLY A 86 -6.64 -9.28 -8.51
CA GLY A 86 -7.09 -8.75 -7.23
C GLY A 86 -7.61 -7.32 -7.24
N LEU A 87 -7.52 -6.57 -8.33
CA LEU A 87 -8.14 -5.24 -8.41
C LEU A 87 -9.65 -5.36 -8.24
N LEU A 88 -10.21 -4.54 -7.36
CA LEU A 88 -11.65 -4.31 -7.33
C LEU A 88 -11.96 -3.07 -8.16
N TYR A 89 -13.01 -3.14 -8.97
CA TYR A 89 -13.42 -2.02 -9.79
C TYR A 89 -14.93 -1.93 -9.93
N GLY A 90 -15.42 -0.76 -10.23
CA GLY A 90 -16.83 -0.51 -10.49
C GLY A 90 -17.06 0.91 -10.95
N MET A 91 -18.31 1.22 -11.33
CA MET A 91 -18.75 2.54 -11.67
C MET A 91 -19.53 3.12 -10.50
N ILE A 92 -19.20 4.33 -10.09
CA ILE A 92 -19.93 5.11 -9.10
C ILE A 92 -20.60 6.28 -9.83
N GLU A 93 -21.90 6.44 -9.67
CA GLU A 93 -22.63 7.57 -10.20
C GLU A 93 -23.05 8.52 -9.07
N ARG A 94 -22.67 9.78 -9.16
CA ARG A 94 -23.05 10.83 -8.20
C ARG A 94 -23.23 12.16 -8.93
N ASP A 95 -24.31 12.82 -8.65
CA ASP A 95 -24.64 14.15 -9.19
C ASP A 95 -24.56 14.23 -10.74
N GLY A 96 -24.98 13.16 -11.41
CA GLY A 96 -24.95 13.05 -12.87
C GLY A 96 -23.57 12.83 -13.48
N LYS A 97 -22.56 12.55 -12.67
CA LYS A 97 -21.21 12.19 -13.10
C LYS A 97 -20.90 10.75 -12.82
N LYS A 98 -20.06 10.17 -13.67
CA LYS A 98 -19.56 8.80 -13.57
C LYS A 98 -18.10 8.78 -13.12
N PHE A 99 -17.80 7.97 -12.13
CA PHE A 99 -16.47 7.78 -11.60
C PHE A 99 -16.09 6.31 -11.70
N ALA A 100 -15.02 6.01 -12.43
CA ALA A 100 -14.41 4.69 -12.37
C ALA A 100 -13.70 4.56 -11.02
N TYR A 101 -14.20 3.68 -10.16
CA TYR A 101 -13.59 3.41 -8.88
C TYR A 101 -12.74 2.15 -8.99
N ILE A 102 -11.46 2.26 -8.66
CA ILE A 102 -10.48 1.18 -8.68
C ILE A 102 -9.84 1.10 -7.31
N TYR A 103 -9.93 -0.06 -6.66
CA TYR A 103 -9.31 -0.32 -5.37
C TYR A 103 -8.26 -1.41 -5.50
N TYR A 104 -7.07 -1.15 -4.97
CA TYR A 104 -5.95 -2.09 -4.97
C TYR A 104 -5.30 -2.14 -3.59
N ASP A 105 -5.35 -3.31 -2.94
CA ASP A 105 -5.00 -3.49 -1.54
C ASP A 105 -3.51 -3.76 -1.30
N ASP A 106 -2.74 -4.14 -2.31
CA ASP A 106 -1.28 -4.26 -2.19
C ASP A 106 -0.57 -4.19 -3.55
N PHE A 107 0.73 -3.92 -3.55
CA PHE A 107 1.57 -3.93 -4.73
C PHE A 107 2.46 -5.19 -4.79
N THR A 108 1.90 -6.37 -4.52
CA THR A 108 2.64 -7.64 -4.56
C THR A 108 2.37 -8.44 -5.83
N VAL A 109 1.24 -8.20 -6.50
CA VAL A 109 0.85 -8.90 -7.73
C VAL A 109 0.87 -7.91 -8.90
N GLN A 110 1.49 -8.30 -9.99
CA GLN A 110 1.48 -7.51 -11.22
C GLN A 110 0.08 -7.49 -11.83
N ILE A 111 -0.38 -6.30 -12.20
CA ILE A 111 -1.57 -6.10 -12.99
C ILE A 111 -1.19 -6.19 -14.46
N ASP A 112 -1.92 -6.97 -15.23
CA ASP A 112 -1.61 -7.31 -16.62
C ASP A 112 -2.76 -6.99 -17.59
N ASP A 113 -2.55 -7.23 -18.88
CA ASP A 113 -3.52 -6.99 -19.93
C ASP A 113 -4.86 -7.72 -19.70
N ASN A 114 -4.88 -8.83 -18.95
CA ASN A 114 -6.11 -9.52 -18.63
C ASN A 114 -6.95 -8.78 -17.58
N ASP A 115 -6.31 -7.99 -16.72
CA ASP A 115 -7.01 -7.11 -15.78
C ASP A 115 -7.47 -5.85 -16.50
N TYR A 116 -6.58 -5.20 -17.26
CA TYR A 116 -6.86 -3.97 -17.97
C TYR A 116 -8.04 -4.10 -18.94
N LYS A 117 -8.19 -5.22 -19.59
CA LYS A 117 -9.33 -5.50 -20.47
C LYS A 117 -10.71 -5.37 -19.79
N TYR A 118 -10.77 -5.53 -18.45
CA TYR A 118 -12.00 -5.34 -17.67
C TYR A 118 -12.13 -3.92 -17.12
N ILE A 119 -11.00 -3.28 -16.83
CA ILE A 119 -10.96 -1.95 -16.21
C ILE A 119 -11.10 -0.85 -17.25
N ASP A 120 -10.42 -0.98 -18.40
CA ASP A 120 -10.40 0.04 -19.44
C ASP A 120 -11.77 0.47 -19.94
N PRO A 121 -12.74 -0.44 -20.20
CA PRO A 121 -14.07 -0.03 -20.59
C PRO A 121 -14.78 0.85 -19.56
N VAL A 122 -14.56 0.55 -18.24
CA VAL A 122 -15.15 1.33 -17.14
C VAL A 122 -14.49 2.72 -17.06
N VAL A 123 -13.18 2.76 -17.23
CA VAL A 123 -12.41 4.02 -17.26
C VAL A 123 -12.79 4.89 -18.44
N GLN A 124 -12.99 4.30 -19.63
CA GLN A 124 -13.38 5.03 -20.84
C GLN A 124 -14.79 5.64 -20.75
N GLU A 125 -15.68 5.04 -20.00
CA GLU A 125 -17.05 5.53 -19.78
C GLU A 125 -17.13 6.60 -18.68
N ALA A 126 -16.10 6.75 -17.84
CA ALA A 126 -16.10 7.60 -16.68
C ALA A 126 -15.64 9.05 -16.99
N ASP A 127 -16.18 10.01 -16.24
CA ASP A 127 -15.72 11.40 -16.26
C ASP A 127 -14.38 11.56 -15.51
N ALA A 128 -14.12 10.70 -14.52
CA ALA A 128 -12.88 10.69 -13.74
C ALA A 128 -12.63 9.31 -13.10
N ILE A 129 -11.38 9.10 -12.64
CA ILE A 129 -10.94 7.89 -11.94
C ILE A 129 -10.74 8.22 -10.47
N ILE A 130 -11.25 7.36 -9.60
CA ILE A 130 -10.91 7.30 -8.17
C ILE A 130 -10.04 6.07 -7.97
N PHE A 131 -8.76 6.29 -7.68
CA PHE A 131 -7.81 5.22 -7.39
C PHE A 131 -7.65 5.11 -5.88
N ASP A 132 -8.24 4.08 -5.27
CA ASP A 132 -8.25 3.90 -3.82
C ASP A 132 -7.15 2.92 -3.37
N ILE A 133 -6.13 3.47 -2.75
CA ILE A 133 -5.00 2.73 -2.17
C ILE A 133 -4.88 2.98 -0.66
N ARG A 134 -5.92 3.47 0.00
CA ARG A 134 -5.87 3.84 1.43
C ARG A 134 -5.53 2.68 2.35
N GLU A 135 -5.90 1.48 1.99
CA GLU A 135 -5.59 0.26 2.76
C GLU A 135 -4.38 -0.50 2.19
N ASN A 136 -3.68 0.07 1.21
CA ASN A 136 -2.51 -0.55 0.59
C ASN A 136 -1.26 -0.30 1.45
N PRO A 137 -0.64 -1.33 2.04
CA PRO A 137 0.56 -1.17 2.85
C PRO A 137 1.83 -1.00 2.02
N GLY A 138 1.73 -1.07 0.70
CA GLY A 138 2.87 -1.01 -0.20
C GLY A 138 3.15 -2.33 -0.91
N GLY A 139 4.41 -2.63 -1.11
CA GLY A 139 4.93 -3.76 -1.88
C GLY A 139 6.01 -3.30 -2.86
N SER A 140 5.95 -3.75 -4.11
CA SER A 140 6.91 -3.37 -5.14
C SER A 140 6.59 -1.99 -5.73
N GLY A 141 7.45 -0.99 -5.49
CA GLY A 141 7.32 0.33 -6.10
C GLY A 141 7.20 0.30 -7.64
N PRO A 142 8.03 -0.50 -8.36
CA PRO A 142 7.88 -0.68 -9.80
C PRO A 142 6.48 -1.12 -10.24
N LEU A 143 5.81 -2.03 -9.53
CA LEU A 143 4.45 -2.46 -9.88
C LEU A 143 3.42 -1.34 -9.71
N GLY A 144 3.55 -0.53 -8.66
CA GLY A 144 2.72 0.67 -8.49
C GLY A 144 2.93 1.69 -9.59
N LEU A 145 4.17 1.90 -10.03
CA LEU A 145 4.50 2.81 -11.14
C LEU A 145 4.01 2.28 -12.49
N GLU A 146 4.10 0.98 -12.75
CA GLU A 146 3.57 0.35 -13.96
C GLU A 146 2.05 0.53 -14.06
N LEU A 147 1.35 0.26 -12.96
CA LEU A 147 -0.09 0.47 -12.87
C LEU A 147 -0.46 1.95 -13.09
N ALA A 148 0.23 2.89 -12.45
CA ALA A 148 0.01 4.32 -12.67
C ALA A 148 0.28 4.72 -14.13
N GLY A 149 1.34 4.17 -14.71
CA GLY A 149 1.73 4.41 -16.11
C GLY A 149 0.67 4.02 -17.13
N HIS A 150 -0.13 2.98 -16.84
CA HIS A 150 -1.23 2.55 -17.72
C HIS A 150 -2.28 3.67 -17.95
N PHE A 151 -2.50 4.52 -16.96
CA PHE A 151 -3.47 5.62 -17.03
C PHE A 151 -2.86 6.96 -17.47
N MET A 152 -1.56 6.99 -17.79
CA MET A 152 -0.87 8.21 -18.22
C MET A 152 -0.82 8.30 -19.74
N LYS A 153 -1.05 9.49 -20.28
CA LYS A 153 -1.00 9.74 -21.72
C LYS A 153 0.43 9.83 -22.25
N GLU A 154 1.36 10.23 -21.41
CA GLU A 154 2.74 10.51 -21.77
C GLU A 154 3.69 9.93 -20.73
N LYS A 155 4.88 9.53 -21.18
CA LYS A 155 5.94 9.11 -20.29
C LYS A 155 6.38 10.29 -19.42
N THR A 156 6.20 10.18 -18.12
CA THR A 156 6.47 11.25 -17.16
C THR A 156 7.50 10.80 -16.14
N LEU A 157 8.47 11.65 -15.84
CA LEU A 157 9.39 11.43 -14.73
C LEU A 157 8.64 11.65 -13.41
N VAL A 158 8.52 10.60 -12.61
CA VAL A 158 7.81 10.64 -11.31
C VAL A 158 8.77 10.76 -10.11
N GLY A 159 10.06 10.50 -10.31
CA GLY A 159 11.05 10.59 -9.24
C GLY A 159 12.37 9.91 -9.60
N TYR A 160 13.26 9.92 -8.63
CA TYR A 160 14.55 9.26 -8.67
C TYR A 160 14.65 8.28 -7.50
N SER A 161 15.32 7.15 -7.72
CA SER A 161 15.72 6.24 -6.64
C SER A 161 17.20 6.41 -6.38
N THR A 162 17.57 6.59 -5.13
CA THR A 162 18.93 6.76 -4.69
C THR A 162 19.35 5.56 -3.85
N TYR A 163 20.46 4.96 -4.19
CA TYR A 163 20.94 3.76 -3.52
C TYR A 163 22.30 4.01 -2.87
N LYS A 164 22.50 3.41 -1.70
CA LYS A 164 23.78 3.45 -1.00
C LYS A 164 24.84 2.73 -1.83
N SER A 165 25.91 3.43 -2.17
CA SER A 165 27.00 2.93 -3.04
C SER A 165 28.32 2.69 -2.31
N GLY A 166 28.44 3.11 -1.03
CA GLY A 166 29.65 2.95 -0.23
C GLY A 166 29.43 3.20 1.26
N PRO A 167 30.48 3.11 2.09
CA PRO A 167 30.40 3.24 3.54
C PRO A 167 30.32 4.69 4.03
N GLY A 168 30.67 5.68 3.21
CA GLY A 168 30.65 7.09 3.56
C GLY A 168 29.25 7.64 3.69
N HIS A 169 29.04 8.70 4.46
CA HIS A 169 27.70 9.28 4.71
C HIS A 169 26.99 9.67 3.41
N ASP A 170 27.72 10.23 2.47
CA ASP A 170 27.20 10.81 1.23
C ASP A 170 27.38 9.89 0.00
N ASP A 171 27.78 8.63 0.20
CA ASP A 171 27.97 7.67 -0.88
C ASP A 171 26.62 7.15 -1.39
N PHE A 172 26.01 7.87 -2.32
CA PHE A 172 24.78 7.49 -3.00
C PHE A 172 24.92 7.59 -4.53
N VAL A 173 24.17 6.77 -5.24
CA VAL A 173 23.99 6.80 -6.70
C VAL A 173 22.51 6.75 -7.06
#